data_67cd08c0a412673b936154168a30bb04
#
_entry.id   67cd08c0a412673b936154168a30bb04
#
_cell.length_a   1.000
_cell.length_b   1.000
_cell.length_c   1.000
_cell.angle_alpha   90.00
_cell.angle_beta   90.00
_cell.angle_gamma   90.00
#
_symmetry.space_group_name_H-M   'P 1'
#
loop_
_entity.id
_entity.type
_entity.pdbx_description
1 polymer ?
#
loop_
_entity_poly.entity_id
_entity_poly.type
_entity_poly.pdbx_seq_one_letter_code
_entity_poly.pdbx_strand_id
1 'polypeptide(L)'
;MALWGGRFTQAADKRFKDFNDSLRFDYRLAEQDIEGSIGWSKALVNVGVLSVEEQQQLEVALNELLIEVRSNPQAILQDDAEDIHSWVESKLIDKVGNLGKKLHTGRSRNDQVALDIKMWCKQRVVELQESVRNLQRHLVQTAENTQD
;
A
#
# COMPACT_ATOMS: atom_id res chain seq x y z
N MET A 1 10.56 14.40 -0.87
CA MET A 1 10.13 15.77 -1.30
C MET A 1 8.63 15.83 -1.13
N ALA A 2 8.08 16.79 -0.38
CA ALA A 2 6.63 16.85 -0.17
C ALA A 2 5.92 17.09 -1.51
N LEU A 3 4.96 16.23 -1.86
CA LEU A 3 4.18 16.29 -3.11
C LEU A 3 3.32 17.57 -3.22
N TRP A 4 3.11 18.28 -2.11
CA TRP A 4 2.24 19.44 -1.96
C TRP A 4 2.98 20.79 -1.81
N GLY A 5 4.24 20.89 -2.25
CA GLY A 5 5.15 22.03 -1.98
C GLY A 5 4.87 23.35 -2.71
N GLY A 6 3.89 23.44 -3.61
CA GLY A 6 3.74 24.61 -4.50
C GLY A 6 3.31 25.92 -3.85
N ARG A 7 2.82 25.93 -2.62
CA ARG A 7 2.29 27.10 -1.92
C ARG A 7 3.09 27.52 -0.68
N PHE A 8 3.94 26.65 -0.18
CA PHE A 8 4.68 26.87 1.06
C PHE A 8 6.17 26.99 0.75
N THR A 9 6.80 28.06 1.24
CA THR A 9 8.23 28.35 1.08
C THR A 9 9.06 27.84 2.26
N GLN A 10 8.40 27.38 3.33
CA GLN A 10 9.05 26.88 4.54
C GLN A 10 8.63 25.43 4.79
N ALA A 11 9.54 24.66 5.40
CA ALA A 11 9.23 23.32 5.86
C ALA A 11 8.16 23.37 6.98
N ALA A 12 7.30 22.36 7.05
CA ALA A 12 6.31 22.22 8.11
C ALA A 12 7.01 22.11 9.48
N ASP A 13 6.38 22.68 10.54
CA ASP A 13 6.86 22.48 11.92
C ASP A 13 6.94 20.99 12.24
N LYS A 14 8.01 20.57 12.90
CA LYS A 14 8.25 19.16 13.21
C LYS A 14 7.10 18.52 13.99
N ARG A 15 6.52 19.26 14.97
CA ARG A 15 5.39 18.74 15.78
C ARG A 15 4.14 18.57 14.96
N PHE A 16 3.92 19.46 13.97
CA PHE A 16 2.81 19.32 13.03
C PHE A 16 3.00 18.09 12.13
N LYS A 17 4.22 17.88 11.64
CA LYS A 17 4.58 16.70 10.84
C LYS A 17 4.39 15.42 11.68
N ASP A 18 4.97 15.35 12.87
CA ASP A 18 4.87 14.20 13.79
C ASP A 18 3.40 13.85 14.15
N PHE A 19 2.51 14.86 14.18
CA PHE A 19 1.08 14.66 14.44
C PHE A 19 0.32 14.14 13.21
N ASN A 20 0.65 14.61 12.00
CA ASN A 20 -0.09 14.28 10.78
C ASN A 20 0.46 13.04 10.07
N ASP A 21 1.77 12.75 10.17
CA ASP A 21 2.39 11.64 9.45
C ASP A 21 1.86 10.29 9.95
N SER A 22 1.37 9.49 9.03
CA SER A 22 0.80 8.17 9.31
C SER A 22 1.69 6.99 8.90
N LEU A 23 2.81 7.24 8.20
CA LEU A 23 3.69 6.19 7.67
C LEU A 23 4.06 5.12 8.71
N ARG A 24 4.26 5.51 9.96
CA ARG A 24 4.56 4.61 11.10
C ARG A 24 3.46 3.57 11.39
N PHE A 25 2.24 3.79 10.88
CA PHE A 25 1.10 2.88 11.06
C PHE A 25 0.71 2.22 9.75
N ASP A 26 0.60 3.01 8.68
CA ASP A 26 0.00 2.63 7.41
C ASP A 26 0.97 1.94 6.45
N TYR A 27 2.28 1.90 6.75
CA TYR A 27 3.25 1.10 5.99
C TYR A 27 2.78 -0.35 5.78
N ARG A 28 1.92 -0.86 6.68
CA ARG A 28 1.30 -2.19 6.61
C ARG A 28 0.35 -2.37 5.43
N LEU A 29 -0.10 -1.27 4.82
CA LEU A 29 -0.99 -1.24 3.66
C LEU A 29 -0.22 -1.17 2.33
N ALA A 30 1.12 -1.20 2.36
CA ALA A 30 1.96 -1.03 1.19
C ALA A 30 1.62 -2.00 0.06
N GLU A 31 1.40 -3.28 0.38
CA GLU A 31 1.02 -4.28 -0.62
C GLU A 31 -0.33 -3.96 -1.24
N GLN A 32 -1.31 -3.59 -0.43
CA GLN A 32 -2.66 -3.27 -0.89
C GLN A 32 -2.70 -2.01 -1.74
N ASP A 33 -1.92 -0.98 -1.36
CA ASP A 33 -1.80 0.24 -2.16
C ASP A 33 -1.18 -0.03 -3.54
N ILE A 34 -0.13 -0.84 -3.59
CA ILE A 34 0.50 -1.23 -4.85
C ILE A 34 -0.46 -2.06 -5.72
N GLU A 35 -1.11 -3.08 -5.15
CA GLU A 35 -2.07 -3.93 -5.87
C GLU A 35 -3.29 -3.13 -6.36
N GLY A 36 -3.82 -2.24 -5.52
CA GLY A 36 -4.88 -1.30 -5.87
C GLY A 36 -4.47 -0.35 -6.99
N SER A 37 -3.23 0.12 -6.98
CA SER A 37 -2.65 0.99 -7.99
C SER A 37 -2.46 0.29 -9.34
N ILE A 38 -2.08 -1.00 -9.34
CA ILE A 38 -2.05 -1.83 -10.56
C ILE A 38 -3.47 -1.95 -11.16
N GLY A 39 -4.47 -2.23 -10.32
CA GLY A 39 -5.87 -2.28 -10.77
C GLY A 39 -6.36 -0.95 -11.34
N TRP A 40 -6.00 0.17 -10.68
CA TRP A 40 -6.34 1.50 -11.13
C TRP A 40 -5.69 1.87 -12.47
N SER A 41 -4.41 1.52 -12.68
CA SER A 41 -3.72 1.77 -13.95
C SER A 41 -4.45 1.13 -15.13
N LYS A 42 -5.01 -0.08 -14.95
CA LYS A 42 -5.81 -0.78 -15.97
C LYS A 42 -7.13 -0.04 -16.25
N ALA A 43 -7.76 0.51 -15.22
CA ALA A 43 -8.97 1.34 -15.40
C ALA A 43 -8.67 2.64 -16.18
N LEU A 44 -7.50 3.26 -15.96
CA LEU A 44 -7.06 4.45 -16.69
C LEU A 44 -6.82 4.19 -18.18
N VAL A 45 -6.45 2.99 -18.59
CA VAL A 45 -6.40 2.59 -20.02
C VAL A 45 -7.80 2.57 -20.60
N ASN A 46 -8.77 2.01 -19.90
CA ASN A 46 -10.15 1.89 -20.40
C ASN A 46 -10.81 3.25 -20.66
N VAL A 47 -10.38 4.30 -19.97
CA VAL A 47 -10.87 5.67 -20.15
C VAL A 47 -9.92 6.55 -20.99
N GLY A 48 -8.86 5.97 -21.56
CA GLY A 48 -7.96 6.65 -22.49
C GLY A 48 -6.98 7.63 -21.86
N VAL A 49 -6.75 7.57 -20.53
CA VAL A 49 -5.76 8.40 -19.82
C VAL A 49 -4.35 7.84 -19.98
N LEU A 50 -4.23 6.50 -20.00
CA LEU A 50 -2.98 5.79 -20.24
C LEU A 50 -3.07 5.01 -21.57
N SER A 51 -1.94 4.91 -22.27
CA SER A 51 -1.80 3.89 -23.30
C SER A 51 -1.57 2.51 -22.68
N VAL A 52 -1.70 1.44 -23.47
CA VAL A 52 -1.41 0.08 -23.03
C VAL A 52 0.07 -0.06 -22.64
N GLU A 53 0.97 0.57 -23.40
CA GLU A 53 2.41 0.57 -23.15
C GLU A 53 2.76 1.31 -21.85
N GLU A 54 2.13 2.47 -21.60
CA GLU A 54 2.31 3.23 -20.38
C GLU A 54 1.84 2.43 -19.16
N GLN A 55 0.70 1.75 -19.28
CA GLN A 55 0.17 0.88 -18.21
C GLN A 55 1.11 -0.30 -17.93
N GLN A 56 1.65 -0.95 -18.97
CA GLN A 56 2.61 -2.04 -18.79
C GLN A 56 3.88 -1.58 -18.07
N GLN A 57 4.41 -0.39 -18.40
CA GLN A 57 5.56 0.18 -17.69
C GLN A 57 5.26 0.43 -16.21
N LEU A 58 4.09 0.99 -15.89
CA LEU A 58 3.64 1.18 -14.52
C LEU A 58 3.47 -0.16 -13.77
N GLU A 59 2.87 -1.16 -14.40
CA GLU A 59 2.65 -2.47 -13.80
C GLU A 59 3.97 -3.18 -13.49
N VAL A 60 4.96 -3.10 -14.37
CA VAL A 60 6.31 -3.65 -14.13
C VAL A 60 6.95 -2.97 -12.92
N ALA A 61 6.97 -1.64 -12.89
CA ALA A 61 7.59 -0.88 -11.80
C ALA A 61 6.88 -1.09 -10.45
N LEU A 62 5.55 -1.21 -10.45
CA LEU A 62 4.76 -1.51 -9.26
C LEU A 62 5.01 -2.94 -8.76
N ASN A 63 5.14 -3.93 -9.64
CA ASN A 63 5.47 -5.29 -9.25
C ASN A 63 6.90 -5.41 -8.68
N GLU A 64 7.87 -4.68 -9.23
CA GLU A 64 9.21 -4.59 -8.63
C GLU A 64 9.13 -4.01 -7.22
N LEU A 65 8.38 -2.92 -7.03
CA LEU A 65 8.20 -2.31 -5.72
C LEU A 65 7.50 -3.26 -4.75
N LEU A 66 6.53 -4.05 -5.22
CA LEU A 66 5.86 -5.08 -4.41
C LEU A 66 6.84 -6.15 -3.91
N ILE A 67 7.78 -6.57 -4.75
CA ILE A 67 8.83 -7.52 -4.36
C ILE A 67 9.74 -6.89 -3.30
N GLU A 68 10.15 -5.63 -3.47
CA GLU A 68 10.96 -4.89 -2.49
C GLU A 68 10.26 -4.81 -1.13
N VAL A 69 9.00 -4.42 -1.11
CA VAL A 69 8.16 -4.31 0.09
C VAL A 69 8.03 -5.65 0.80
N ARG A 70 7.76 -6.73 0.07
CA ARG A 70 7.63 -8.08 0.63
C ARG A 70 8.93 -8.60 1.20
N SER A 71 10.06 -8.24 0.62
CA SER A 71 11.37 -8.67 1.10
C SER A 71 11.79 -7.96 2.40
N ASN A 72 11.46 -6.67 2.55
CA ASN A 72 11.82 -5.88 3.73
C ASN A 72 10.80 -4.76 4.00
N PRO A 73 9.63 -5.06 4.56
CA PRO A 73 8.60 -4.06 4.83
C PRO A 73 9.03 -2.99 5.84
N GLN A 74 9.99 -3.30 6.71
CA GLN A 74 10.49 -2.35 7.71
C GLN A 74 11.37 -1.24 7.10
N ALA A 75 11.92 -1.43 5.91
CA ALA A 75 12.69 -0.41 5.22
C ALA A 75 11.86 0.84 4.90
N ILE A 76 10.54 0.70 4.75
CA ILE A 76 9.62 1.82 4.53
C ILE A 76 9.70 2.85 5.68
N LEU A 77 9.88 2.38 6.92
CA LEU A 77 9.94 3.24 8.12
C LEU A 77 11.19 4.11 8.20
N GLN A 78 12.18 3.90 7.33
CA GLN A 78 13.39 4.72 7.23
C GLN A 78 13.20 5.94 6.33
N ASP A 79 12.07 6.01 5.61
CA ASP A 79 11.71 7.13 4.73
C ASP A 79 11.01 8.24 5.52
N ASP A 80 11.03 9.45 4.95
CA ASP A 80 10.43 10.66 5.52
C ASP A 80 9.09 11.04 4.85
N ALA A 81 8.42 10.06 4.24
CA ALA A 81 7.13 10.26 3.60
C ALA A 81 6.02 10.47 4.66
N GLU A 82 5.01 11.27 4.30
CA GLU A 82 3.88 11.58 5.17
C GLU A 82 3.01 10.34 5.45
N ASP A 83 2.76 9.55 4.41
CA ASP A 83 1.95 8.34 4.43
C ASP A 83 2.46 7.31 3.42
N ILE A 84 1.92 6.08 3.50
CA ILE A 84 2.31 5.00 2.59
C ILE A 84 1.99 5.31 1.13
N HIS A 85 0.93 6.04 0.86
CA HIS A 85 0.51 6.37 -0.49
C HIS A 85 1.50 7.35 -1.15
N SER A 86 1.95 8.37 -0.39
CA SER A 86 3.00 9.30 -0.83
C SER A 86 4.32 8.58 -1.03
N TRP A 87 4.62 7.60 -0.20
CA TRP A 87 5.81 6.76 -0.33
C TRP A 87 5.77 5.94 -1.63
N VAL A 88 4.68 5.21 -1.88
CA VAL A 88 4.50 4.40 -3.11
C VAL A 88 4.57 5.29 -4.35
N GLU A 89 3.87 6.42 -4.35
CA GLU A 89 3.89 7.38 -5.46
C GLU A 89 5.30 7.91 -5.73
N SER A 90 6.06 8.28 -4.68
CA SER A 90 7.44 8.76 -4.81
C SER A 90 8.35 7.68 -5.39
N LYS A 91 8.30 6.44 -4.87
CA LYS A 91 9.10 5.33 -5.40
C LYS A 91 8.75 4.97 -6.84
N LEU A 92 7.46 5.05 -7.20
CA LEU A 92 7.04 4.86 -8.57
C LEU A 92 7.58 5.95 -9.49
N ILE A 93 7.52 7.21 -9.08
CA ILE A 93 8.09 8.35 -9.83
C ILE A 93 9.61 8.18 -10.01
N ASP A 94 10.31 7.70 -8.99
CA ASP A 94 11.75 7.44 -9.08
C ASP A 94 12.07 6.38 -10.16
N LYS A 95 11.18 5.38 -10.35
CA LYS A 95 11.36 4.31 -11.34
C LYS A 95 10.95 4.72 -12.76
N VAL A 96 9.82 5.41 -12.92
CA VAL A 96 9.21 5.67 -14.25
C VAL A 96 9.08 7.17 -14.59
N GLY A 97 9.61 8.06 -13.76
CA GLY A 97 9.58 9.50 -13.98
C GLY A 97 8.17 10.08 -13.98
N ASN A 98 7.92 11.04 -14.87
CA ASN A 98 6.62 11.72 -14.95
C ASN A 98 5.42 10.81 -15.26
N LEU A 99 5.66 9.62 -15.78
CA LEU A 99 4.60 8.65 -16.01
C LEU A 99 3.92 8.24 -14.70
N GLY A 100 4.68 8.08 -13.61
CA GLY A 100 4.15 7.77 -12.28
C GLY A 100 3.09 8.75 -11.80
N LYS A 101 3.21 10.04 -12.15
CA LYS A 101 2.24 11.07 -11.77
C LYS A 101 0.87 10.90 -12.43
N LYS A 102 0.78 10.26 -13.60
CA LYS A 102 -0.49 10.00 -14.28
C LYS A 102 -1.37 9.04 -13.48
N LEU A 103 -0.78 8.18 -12.65
CA LEU A 103 -1.50 7.18 -11.87
C LEU A 103 -2.50 7.82 -10.88
N HIS A 104 -2.23 9.05 -10.42
CA HIS A 104 -3.14 9.76 -9.50
C HIS A 104 -4.34 10.41 -10.19
N THR A 105 -4.43 10.36 -11.52
CA THR A 105 -5.52 10.97 -12.29
C THR A 105 -6.87 10.39 -11.89
N GLY A 106 -7.81 11.27 -11.50
CA GLY A 106 -9.17 10.88 -11.11
C GLY A 106 -9.30 10.08 -9.82
N ARG A 107 -8.24 10.00 -9.02
CA ARG A 107 -8.20 9.28 -7.74
C ARG A 107 -8.10 10.26 -6.58
N SER A 108 -8.89 10.04 -5.53
CA SER A 108 -8.76 10.75 -4.26
C SER A 108 -7.97 9.90 -3.26
N ARG A 109 -7.22 10.56 -2.36
CA ARG A 109 -6.57 9.88 -1.24
C ARG A 109 -7.58 9.09 -0.38
N ASN A 110 -8.79 9.61 -0.23
CA ASN A 110 -9.82 8.99 0.60
C ASN A 110 -10.32 7.64 0.05
N ASP A 111 -10.54 7.52 -1.26
CA ASP A 111 -10.93 6.25 -1.88
C ASP A 111 -9.78 5.25 -1.93
N GLN A 112 -8.53 5.72 -2.07
CA GLN A 112 -7.31 4.92 -1.98
C GLN A 112 -7.19 4.28 -0.60
N VAL A 113 -7.20 5.08 0.48
CA VAL A 113 -7.15 4.60 1.87
C VAL A 113 -8.28 3.61 2.17
N ALA A 114 -9.51 3.91 1.74
CA ALA A 114 -10.66 3.04 1.98
C ALA A 114 -10.53 1.69 1.26
N LEU A 115 -10.01 1.68 0.03
CA LEU A 115 -9.75 0.46 -0.73
C LEU A 115 -8.69 -0.40 -0.04
N ASP A 116 -7.57 0.20 0.34
CA ASP A 116 -6.44 -0.52 0.92
C ASP A 116 -6.80 -1.16 2.25
N ILE A 117 -7.48 -0.41 3.14
CA ILE A 117 -7.99 -0.97 4.40
C ILE A 117 -8.95 -2.13 4.13
N LYS A 118 -9.85 -2.00 3.14
CA LYS A 118 -10.80 -3.06 2.79
C LYS A 118 -10.08 -4.31 2.28
N MET A 119 -9.06 -4.16 1.43
CA MET A 119 -8.26 -5.26 0.91
C MET A 119 -7.47 -5.94 2.05
N TRP A 120 -6.84 -5.14 2.89
CA TRP A 120 -6.11 -5.62 4.06
C TRP A 120 -7.02 -6.39 5.03
N CYS A 121 -8.18 -5.85 5.38
CA CYS A 121 -9.14 -6.54 6.24
C CYS A 121 -9.60 -7.88 5.66
N LYS A 122 -9.87 -7.94 4.35
CA LYS A 122 -10.25 -9.21 3.70
C LYS A 122 -9.18 -10.28 3.87
N GLN A 123 -7.91 -9.91 3.68
CA GLN A 123 -6.79 -10.83 3.88
C GLN A 123 -6.66 -11.26 5.34
N ARG A 124 -6.72 -10.32 6.29
CA ARG A 124 -6.60 -10.62 7.72
C ARG A 124 -7.74 -11.49 8.25
N VAL A 125 -8.95 -11.33 7.73
CA VAL A 125 -10.08 -12.21 8.09
C VAL A 125 -9.80 -13.66 7.70
N VAL A 126 -9.23 -13.92 6.54
CA VAL A 126 -8.86 -15.27 6.11
C VAL A 126 -7.81 -15.87 7.05
N GLU A 127 -6.78 -15.12 7.39
CA GLU A 127 -5.73 -15.57 8.31
C GLU A 127 -6.28 -15.84 9.72
N LEU A 128 -7.18 -14.97 10.20
CA LEU A 128 -7.84 -15.15 11.49
C LEU A 128 -8.71 -16.43 11.50
N GLN A 129 -9.46 -16.69 10.43
CA GLN A 129 -10.26 -17.91 10.29
C GLN A 129 -9.39 -19.17 10.37
N GLU A 130 -8.22 -19.17 9.71
CA GLU A 130 -7.31 -20.30 9.76
C GLU A 130 -6.69 -20.46 11.16
N SER A 131 -6.35 -19.37 11.84
CA SER A 131 -5.85 -19.41 13.21
C SER A 131 -6.88 -20.01 14.18
N VAL A 132 -8.16 -19.65 14.03
CA VAL A 132 -9.27 -20.22 14.83
C VAL A 132 -9.43 -21.70 14.53
N ARG A 133 -9.39 -22.12 13.26
CA ARG A 133 -9.46 -23.55 12.88
C ARG A 133 -8.30 -24.34 13.46
N ASN A 134 -7.10 -23.78 13.47
CA ASN A 134 -5.93 -24.43 14.04
C ASN A 134 -6.07 -24.61 15.55
N LEU A 135 -6.58 -23.60 16.26
CA LEU A 135 -6.89 -23.72 17.69
C LEU A 135 -7.94 -24.81 17.94
N GLN A 136 -9.02 -24.85 17.18
CA GLN A 136 -10.06 -25.89 17.30
C GLN A 136 -9.48 -27.28 17.09
N ARG A 137 -8.67 -27.51 16.05
CA ARG A 137 -8.00 -28.79 15.80
C ARG A 137 -7.12 -29.22 16.98
N HIS A 138 -6.36 -28.28 17.52
CA HIS A 138 -5.48 -28.53 18.66
C HIS A 138 -6.26 -28.92 19.91
N LEU A 139 -7.36 -28.25 20.20
CA LEU A 139 -8.24 -28.59 21.34
C LEU A 139 -8.86 -29.97 21.20
N VAL A 140 -9.33 -30.32 20.00
CA VAL A 140 -9.88 -31.67 19.73
C VAL A 140 -8.79 -32.74 19.94
N GLN A 141 -7.62 -32.52 19.37
CA GLN A 141 -6.51 -33.47 19.52
C GLN A 141 -6.04 -33.63 20.97
N THR A 142 -6.05 -32.54 21.74
CA THR A 142 -5.74 -32.59 23.17
C THR A 142 -6.78 -33.39 23.93
N ALA A 143 -8.06 -33.19 23.65
CA ALA A 143 -9.15 -33.94 24.26
C ALA A 143 -9.07 -35.45 23.94
N GLU A 144 -8.80 -35.82 22.68
CA GLU A 144 -8.61 -37.21 22.26
C GLU A 144 -7.43 -37.88 23.00
N ASN A 145 -6.33 -37.16 23.17
CA ASN A 145 -5.13 -37.66 23.85
C ASN A 145 -5.28 -37.77 25.38
N THR A 146 -6.31 -37.15 25.96
CA THR A 146 -6.57 -37.15 27.40
C THR A 146 -7.85 -37.93 27.78
N GLN A 147 -8.45 -38.64 26.84
CA GLN A 147 -9.53 -39.61 27.12
C GLN A 147 -8.90 -40.88 27.73
N ASP A 148 -9.10 -41.08 29.05
CA ASP A 148 -8.81 -42.34 29.75
C ASP A 148 -9.92 -43.36 29.51
#